data_e653c8c04bd17b98d4dcbf29d1c36558
#
_entry.id   e653c8c04bd17b98d4dcbf29d1c36558
#
_cell.length_a   1.000
_cell.length_b   1.000
_cell.length_c   1.000
_cell.angle_alpha   90.00
_cell.angle_beta   90.00
_cell.angle_gamma   90.00
#
_symmetry.space_group_name_H-M   'P 1'
#
loop_
_entity.id
_entity.type
_entity.pdbx_description
1 polymer ?
#
loop_
_entity_poly.entity_id
_entity_poly.type
_entity_poly.pdbx_seq_one_letter_code
_entity_poly.pdbx_strand_id
1 'polypeptide(L)'
;MQPQFLPEEVEERLPEAVAAFQKNNLSIKTITTDITIADDINTFKILKAANKVGIQYYRMGYFEYLDNVSMPERLLNLKLNIWQLSKMNSDFKIHGAYHNHAGTIVGSSVWDIWDLIKSTYPEWIGCQFDIRNAVVEGGTSWPNDLKLIQEYVKTVVVQDFKWEKKDGKWQVINTPLGEGMVDFPAFFKQLKSIGFAGPISLHFEYPEPVESKIMSITEIKNNTKKILQRDLQKLKTYLQEAELL
;
A
#
# COMPACT_ATOMS: atom_id res chain seq x y z
N MET A 1 7.59 -4.37 10.05
CA MET A 1 8.38 -5.13 9.04
C MET A 1 9.77 -4.52 9.03
N GLN A 2 10.81 -5.29 9.25
CA GLN A 2 12.17 -4.74 9.16
C GLN A 2 12.51 -4.49 7.69
N PRO A 3 13.23 -3.39 7.37
CA PRO A 3 13.65 -3.13 5.99
C PRO A 3 14.53 -4.29 5.49
N GLN A 4 14.37 -4.65 4.23
CA GLN A 4 15.22 -5.69 3.63
C GLN A 4 16.66 -5.22 3.46
N PHE A 5 16.87 -3.90 3.35
CA PHE A 5 18.17 -3.21 3.40
C PHE A 5 17.98 -1.75 3.80
N LEU A 6 19.04 -1.14 4.30
CA LEU A 6 19.02 0.23 4.78
C LEU A 6 19.04 1.24 3.60
N PRO A 7 18.53 2.48 3.78
CA PRO A 7 18.57 3.52 2.75
C PRO A 7 19.99 3.79 2.21
N GLU A 8 21.00 3.66 3.05
CA GLU A 8 22.42 3.87 2.67
C GLU A 8 22.93 2.79 1.71
N GLU A 9 22.35 1.60 1.75
CA GLU A 9 22.71 0.46 0.90
C GLU A 9 21.95 0.44 -0.43
N VAL A 10 20.98 1.34 -0.63
CA VAL A 10 20.02 1.26 -1.74
C VAL A 10 20.67 1.29 -3.11
N GLU A 11 21.73 2.09 -3.30
CA GLU A 11 22.39 2.23 -4.61
C GLU A 11 23.06 0.93 -5.06
N GLU A 12 23.52 0.09 -4.12
CA GLU A 12 24.14 -1.21 -4.37
C GLU A 12 23.10 -2.34 -4.37
N ARG A 13 22.28 -2.41 -3.32
CA ARG A 13 21.40 -3.56 -3.06
C ARG A 13 20.15 -3.60 -3.95
N LEU A 14 19.61 -2.44 -4.35
CA LEU A 14 18.41 -2.39 -5.17
C LEU A 14 18.64 -2.98 -6.59
N PRO A 15 19.74 -2.67 -7.31
CA PRO A 15 20.05 -3.32 -8.56
C PRO A 15 20.23 -4.85 -8.43
N GLU A 16 20.84 -5.33 -7.35
CA GLU A 16 20.99 -6.76 -7.08
C GLU A 16 19.63 -7.45 -6.89
N ALA A 17 18.73 -6.82 -6.10
CA ALA A 17 17.37 -7.32 -5.90
C ALA A 17 16.60 -7.39 -7.23
N VAL A 18 16.65 -6.33 -8.04
CA VAL A 18 16.00 -6.30 -9.36
C VAL A 18 16.55 -7.41 -10.26
N ALA A 19 17.87 -7.60 -10.31
CA ALA A 19 18.48 -8.66 -11.10
C ALA A 19 18.06 -10.08 -10.63
N ALA A 20 17.92 -10.28 -9.32
CA ALA A 20 17.44 -11.54 -8.75
C ALA A 20 15.97 -11.84 -9.14
N PHE A 21 15.10 -10.83 -9.17
CA PHE A 21 13.72 -10.97 -9.64
C PHE A 21 13.68 -11.30 -11.15
N GLN A 22 14.45 -10.57 -11.95
CA GLN A 22 14.49 -10.76 -13.41
C GLN A 22 14.95 -12.18 -13.80
N LYS A 23 15.91 -12.77 -13.06
CA LYS A 23 16.35 -14.17 -13.27
C LYS A 23 15.20 -15.18 -13.11
N ASN A 24 14.12 -14.80 -12.39
CA ASN A 24 12.95 -15.63 -12.19
C ASN A 24 11.74 -15.15 -13.04
N ASN A 25 11.97 -14.36 -14.08
CA ASN A 25 10.93 -13.77 -14.92
C ASN A 25 9.91 -12.90 -14.13
N LEU A 26 10.38 -12.25 -13.07
CA LEU A 26 9.61 -11.32 -12.26
C LEU A 26 10.15 -9.91 -12.41
N SER A 27 9.32 -8.90 -12.11
CA SER A 27 9.73 -7.51 -12.09
C SER A 27 9.28 -6.83 -10.80
N ILE A 28 10.10 -5.91 -10.28
CA ILE A 28 9.74 -5.05 -9.16
C ILE A 28 9.14 -3.77 -9.75
N LYS A 29 7.87 -3.51 -9.51
CA LYS A 29 7.18 -2.28 -9.95
C LYS A 29 7.09 -1.24 -8.86
N THR A 30 7.02 -1.69 -7.60
CA THR A 30 6.80 -0.85 -6.41
C THR A 30 7.79 -1.23 -5.33
N ILE A 31 8.32 -0.24 -4.63
CA ILE A 31 9.10 -0.40 -3.39
C ILE A 31 8.38 0.24 -2.21
N THR A 32 8.59 -0.28 -1.02
CA THR A 32 8.11 0.29 0.24
C THR A 32 9.23 1.10 0.88
N THR A 33 8.95 2.33 1.28
CA THR A 33 9.91 3.26 1.86
C THR A 33 9.33 3.98 3.08
N ASP A 34 10.18 4.70 3.80
CA ASP A 34 9.79 5.64 4.85
C ASP A 34 9.94 7.10 4.41
N ILE A 35 9.94 7.35 3.10
CA ILE A 35 10.03 8.70 2.53
C ILE A 35 8.81 9.53 2.93
N THR A 36 9.06 10.66 3.61
CA THR A 36 8.06 11.65 4.03
C THR A 36 8.43 13.08 3.66
N ILE A 37 9.70 13.35 3.37
CA ILE A 37 10.21 14.69 3.04
C ILE A 37 11.17 14.61 1.84
N ALA A 38 11.16 15.66 1.01
CA ALA A 38 12.04 15.75 -0.15
C ALA A 38 13.49 16.12 0.26
N ASP A 39 13.64 17.01 1.23
CA ASP A 39 14.94 17.49 1.71
C ASP A 39 15.58 16.50 2.69
N ASP A 40 15.84 15.28 2.19
CA ASP A 40 16.55 14.21 2.89
C ASP A 40 17.45 13.50 1.88
N ILE A 41 18.72 13.32 2.24
CA ILE A 41 19.71 12.68 1.38
C ILE A 41 19.33 11.23 1.03
N ASN A 42 18.65 10.52 1.93
CA ASN A 42 18.19 9.16 1.69
C ASN A 42 17.02 9.15 0.70
N THR A 43 16.11 10.13 0.79
CA THR A 43 15.04 10.31 -0.21
C THR A 43 15.65 10.45 -1.60
N PHE A 44 16.64 11.35 -1.77
CA PHE A 44 17.33 11.54 -3.04
C PHE A 44 17.99 10.23 -3.55
N LYS A 45 18.74 9.54 -2.70
CA LYS A 45 19.42 8.27 -3.05
C LYS A 45 18.43 7.18 -3.44
N ILE A 46 17.34 7.02 -2.71
CA ILE A 46 16.31 6.01 -2.99
C ILE A 46 15.66 6.28 -4.33
N LEU A 47 15.20 7.52 -4.58
CA LEU A 47 14.53 7.86 -5.84
C LEU A 47 15.46 7.74 -7.04
N LYS A 48 16.72 8.18 -6.89
CA LYS A 48 17.75 8.02 -7.92
C LYS A 48 18.02 6.55 -8.25
N ALA A 49 18.19 5.70 -7.22
CA ALA A 49 18.43 4.27 -7.42
C ALA A 49 17.22 3.58 -8.05
N ALA A 50 16.00 3.91 -7.60
CA ALA A 50 14.75 3.37 -8.12
C ALA A 50 14.55 3.75 -9.60
N ASN A 51 14.77 5.01 -9.97
CA ASN A 51 14.73 5.46 -11.37
C ASN A 51 15.72 4.69 -12.24
N LYS A 52 16.98 4.54 -11.78
CA LYS A 52 18.04 3.85 -12.52
C LYS A 52 17.69 2.39 -12.89
N VAL A 53 16.91 1.72 -12.06
CA VAL A 53 16.50 0.31 -12.29
C VAL A 53 15.07 0.17 -12.82
N GLY A 54 14.40 1.28 -13.16
CA GLY A 54 13.08 1.31 -13.80
C GLY A 54 11.90 1.03 -12.86
N ILE A 55 12.06 1.27 -11.57
CA ILE A 55 10.94 1.22 -10.61
C ILE A 55 10.06 2.45 -10.82
N GLN A 56 8.75 2.24 -10.89
CA GLN A 56 7.77 3.25 -11.26
C GLN A 56 7.01 3.84 -10.07
N TYR A 57 6.91 3.09 -8.97
CA TYR A 57 6.11 3.45 -7.81
C TYR A 57 6.86 3.23 -6.51
N TYR A 58 6.57 4.05 -5.51
CA TYR A 58 6.98 3.76 -4.14
C TYR A 58 5.86 4.08 -3.16
N ARG A 59 5.70 3.25 -2.11
CA ARG A 59 4.88 3.59 -0.95
C ARG A 59 5.65 4.57 -0.07
N MET A 60 5.02 5.68 0.27
CA MET A 60 5.55 6.68 1.19
C MET A 60 5.58 6.18 2.64
N GLY A 61 6.35 6.84 3.49
CA GLY A 61 6.25 6.74 4.95
C GLY A 61 4.95 7.36 5.47
N TYR A 62 4.65 7.11 6.73
CA TYR A 62 3.46 7.64 7.40
C TYR A 62 3.75 8.95 8.14
N PHE A 63 2.72 9.78 8.25
CA PHE A 63 2.71 10.95 9.10
C PHE A 63 1.87 10.70 10.35
N GLU A 64 2.37 11.17 11.49
CA GLU A 64 1.62 11.13 12.74
C GLU A 64 0.86 12.44 12.98
N TYR A 65 -0.31 12.37 13.64
CA TYR A 65 -0.88 13.51 14.30
C TYR A 65 -0.10 13.80 15.58
N LEU A 66 0.04 15.08 15.92
CA LEU A 66 0.84 15.55 17.05
C LEU A 66 -0.09 16.12 18.14
N ASP A 67 0.14 15.76 19.40
CA ASP A 67 -0.72 16.18 20.51
C ASP A 67 -0.80 17.71 20.70
N ASN A 68 0.25 18.42 20.33
CA ASN A 68 0.37 19.87 20.51
C ASN A 68 -0.01 20.70 19.26
N VAL A 69 -0.53 20.07 18.22
CA VAL A 69 -0.93 20.70 16.97
C VAL A 69 -2.33 20.23 16.58
N SER A 70 -3.24 21.14 16.25
CA SER A 70 -4.56 20.75 15.79
C SER A 70 -4.49 19.94 14.48
N MET A 71 -5.41 18.98 14.29
CA MET A 71 -5.41 18.13 13.08
C MET A 71 -5.46 18.97 11.78
N PRO A 72 -6.30 20.00 11.64
CA PRO A 72 -6.29 20.85 10.44
C PRO A 72 -4.96 21.56 10.20
N GLU A 73 -4.32 22.06 11.27
CA GLU A 73 -3.02 22.72 11.20
C GLU A 73 -1.92 21.72 10.82
N ARG A 74 -1.99 20.50 11.37
CA ARG A 74 -1.05 19.42 11.00
C ARG A 74 -1.15 19.10 9.51
N LEU A 75 -2.35 18.91 8.98
CA LEU A 75 -2.56 18.68 7.54
C LEU A 75 -2.06 19.85 6.69
N LEU A 76 -2.31 21.08 7.10
CA LEU A 76 -1.81 22.26 6.40
C LEU A 76 -0.27 22.27 6.33
N ASN A 77 0.40 21.97 7.44
CA ASN A 77 1.87 21.93 7.52
C ASN A 77 2.47 20.82 6.64
N LEU A 78 1.77 19.70 6.48
CA LEU A 78 2.23 18.59 5.65
C LEU A 78 2.10 18.86 4.15
N LYS A 79 1.20 19.74 3.72
CA LYS A 79 0.98 20.06 2.28
C LYS A 79 2.24 20.53 1.58
N LEU A 80 3.10 21.29 2.26
CA LEU A 80 4.36 21.75 1.69
C LEU A 80 5.31 20.58 1.40
N ASN A 81 5.44 19.65 2.34
CA ASN A 81 6.26 18.45 2.17
C ASN A 81 5.76 17.61 0.98
N ILE A 82 4.45 17.39 0.91
CA ILE A 82 3.80 16.66 -0.17
C ILE A 82 4.05 17.32 -1.52
N TRP A 83 3.93 18.65 -1.60
CA TRP A 83 4.19 19.39 -2.82
C TRP A 83 5.66 19.30 -3.27
N GLN A 84 6.62 19.42 -2.32
CA GLN A 84 8.04 19.26 -2.60
C GLN A 84 8.37 17.85 -3.09
N LEU A 85 7.80 16.82 -2.44
CA LEU A 85 7.92 15.43 -2.90
C LEU A 85 7.33 15.22 -4.29
N SER A 86 6.17 15.81 -4.59
CA SER A 86 5.57 15.73 -5.93
C SER A 86 6.50 16.27 -7.00
N LYS A 87 7.18 17.40 -6.74
CA LYS A 87 8.20 17.96 -7.65
C LYS A 87 9.40 17.04 -7.84
N MET A 88 9.98 16.57 -6.74
CA MET A 88 11.11 15.64 -6.77
C MET A 88 10.75 14.34 -7.52
N ASN A 89 9.55 13.81 -7.29
CA ASN A 89 9.04 12.65 -7.99
C ASN A 89 8.95 12.85 -9.52
N SER A 90 8.54 14.06 -9.94
CA SER A 90 8.53 14.44 -11.35
C SER A 90 9.92 14.41 -11.97
N ASP A 91 10.93 14.93 -11.26
CA ASP A 91 12.33 14.95 -11.71
C ASP A 91 12.88 13.51 -11.89
N PHE A 92 12.54 12.62 -10.97
CA PHE A 92 12.93 11.20 -11.03
C PHE A 92 11.96 10.32 -11.84
N LYS A 93 10.84 10.85 -12.36
CA LYS A 93 9.80 10.10 -13.10
C LYS A 93 9.31 8.87 -12.33
N ILE A 94 9.07 9.04 -11.05
CA ILE A 94 8.58 8.01 -10.15
C ILE A 94 7.35 8.51 -9.39
N HIS A 95 6.36 7.65 -9.18
CA HIS A 95 5.12 8.01 -8.47
C HIS A 95 5.24 7.63 -7.00
N GLY A 96 5.10 8.61 -6.11
CA GLY A 96 4.97 8.38 -4.67
C GLY A 96 3.50 8.19 -4.27
N ALA A 97 3.20 7.12 -3.55
CA ALA A 97 1.85 6.81 -3.14
C ALA A 97 1.72 6.77 -1.61
N TYR A 98 0.86 7.61 -1.05
CA TYR A 98 0.53 7.56 0.36
C TYR A 98 -0.51 6.46 0.62
N HIS A 99 -0.23 5.56 1.55
CA HIS A 99 -1.07 4.40 1.83
C HIS A 99 -2.12 4.77 2.89
N ASN A 100 -3.42 4.66 2.60
CA ASN A 100 -4.44 4.78 3.63
C ASN A 100 -4.34 3.58 4.58
N HIS A 101 -4.20 3.84 5.87
CA HIS A 101 -3.97 2.81 6.88
C HIS A 101 -4.88 3.02 8.09
N ALA A 102 -5.63 2.00 8.47
CA ALA A 102 -6.52 2.05 9.61
C ALA A 102 -5.77 2.35 10.92
N GLY A 103 -6.35 3.20 11.77
CA GLY A 103 -5.79 3.59 13.06
C GLY A 103 -5.82 5.09 13.30
N THR A 104 -4.81 5.61 14.02
CA THR A 104 -4.77 7.00 14.51
C THR A 104 -3.77 7.90 13.80
N ILE A 105 -3.21 7.45 12.68
CA ILE A 105 -2.25 8.21 11.88
C ILE A 105 -2.96 9.10 10.84
N VAL A 106 -2.24 10.05 10.26
CA VAL A 106 -2.72 10.81 9.10
C VAL A 106 -3.00 9.85 7.94
N GLY A 107 -4.17 9.98 7.33
CA GLY A 107 -4.58 9.09 6.23
C GLY A 107 -5.25 7.80 6.68
N SER A 108 -5.65 7.66 7.96
CA SER A 108 -6.64 6.68 8.36
C SER A 108 -7.97 6.99 7.66
N SER A 109 -8.38 8.24 7.66
CA SER A 109 -9.43 8.73 6.75
C SER A 109 -8.83 9.04 5.37
N VAL A 110 -9.46 8.53 4.30
CA VAL A 110 -9.07 8.84 2.91
C VAL A 110 -9.21 10.34 2.61
N TRP A 111 -10.10 11.04 3.32
CA TRP A 111 -10.27 12.50 3.22
C TRP A 111 -9.02 13.28 3.61
N ASP A 112 -8.24 12.79 4.59
CA ASP A 112 -6.95 13.40 4.96
C ASP A 112 -5.98 13.34 3.79
N ILE A 113 -5.88 12.16 3.14
CA ILE A 113 -5.00 11.97 1.99
C ILE A 113 -5.43 12.89 0.84
N TRP A 114 -6.72 12.90 0.54
CA TRP A 114 -7.25 13.78 -0.51
C TRP A 114 -6.92 15.25 -0.21
N ASP A 115 -7.10 15.71 1.03
CA ASP A 115 -6.78 17.11 1.40
C ASP A 115 -5.29 17.41 1.24
N LEU A 116 -4.41 16.45 1.52
CA LEU A 116 -2.97 16.61 1.35
C LEU A 116 -2.55 16.72 -0.13
N ILE A 117 -3.15 15.88 -1.01
CA ILE A 117 -2.66 15.71 -2.39
C ILE A 117 -3.47 16.46 -3.45
N LYS A 118 -4.68 16.94 -3.17
CA LYS A 118 -5.61 17.55 -4.14
C LYS A 118 -5.05 18.75 -4.92
N SER A 119 -3.97 19.37 -4.44
CA SER A 119 -3.28 20.49 -5.10
C SER A 119 -1.97 20.08 -5.77
N THR A 120 -1.72 18.78 -5.90
CA THR A 120 -0.54 18.22 -6.58
C THR A 120 -0.91 17.63 -7.94
N TYR A 121 0.08 17.11 -8.64
CA TYR A 121 -0.12 16.40 -9.90
C TYR A 121 -0.33 14.89 -9.67
N PRO A 122 -1.50 14.32 -10.04
CA PRO A 122 -1.83 12.90 -9.84
C PRO A 122 -0.84 11.93 -10.50
N GLU A 123 -0.03 12.42 -11.44
CA GLU A 123 1.00 11.63 -12.11
C GLU A 123 2.18 11.30 -11.16
N TRP A 124 2.51 12.22 -10.23
CA TRP A 124 3.74 12.12 -9.44
C TRP A 124 3.51 11.81 -7.96
N ILE A 125 2.32 12.10 -7.45
CA ILE A 125 1.97 11.76 -6.08
C ILE A 125 0.50 11.41 -5.99
N GLY A 126 0.16 10.41 -5.16
CA GLY A 126 -1.21 9.98 -5.01
C GLY A 126 -1.42 9.04 -3.84
N CYS A 127 -2.39 8.17 -3.99
CA CYS A 127 -2.82 7.21 -2.98
C CYS A 127 -2.51 5.78 -3.44
N GLN A 128 -1.88 5.01 -2.56
CA GLN A 128 -1.94 3.56 -2.58
C GLN A 128 -3.20 3.15 -1.84
N PHE A 129 -4.28 2.91 -2.58
CA PHE A 129 -5.58 2.65 -1.99
C PHE A 129 -5.68 1.22 -1.45
N ASP A 130 -5.82 1.09 -0.13
CA ASP A 130 -6.06 -0.17 0.55
C ASP A 130 -7.55 -0.29 0.88
N ILE A 131 -8.23 -1.21 0.19
CA ILE A 131 -9.67 -1.43 0.37
C ILE A 131 -10.01 -1.93 1.78
N ARG A 132 -9.18 -2.80 2.36
CA ARG A 132 -9.42 -3.32 3.72
C ARG A 132 -9.41 -2.18 4.74
N ASN A 133 -8.43 -1.30 4.67
CA ASN A 133 -8.33 -0.17 5.58
C ASN A 133 -9.48 0.84 5.36
N ALA A 134 -9.88 1.07 4.11
CA ALA A 134 -11.04 1.90 3.80
C ALA A 134 -12.35 1.31 4.37
N VAL A 135 -12.53 -0.02 4.35
CA VAL A 135 -13.71 -0.67 4.95
C VAL A 135 -13.64 -0.66 6.49
N VAL A 136 -12.46 -0.82 7.09
CA VAL A 136 -12.30 -0.73 8.56
C VAL A 136 -12.71 0.64 9.07
N GLU A 137 -12.26 1.71 8.44
CA GLU A 137 -12.49 3.09 8.89
C GLU A 137 -13.83 3.66 8.39
N GLY A 138 -14.21 3.35 7.16
CA GLY A 138 -15.39 3.93 6.49
C GLY A 138 -16.60 3.00 6.42
N GLY A 139 -16.46 1.71 6.74
CA GLY A 139 -17.55 0.74 6.63
C GLY A 139 -18.13 0.73 5.21
N THR A 140 -19.44 0.96 5.10
CA THR A 140 -20.16 0.98 3.82
C THR A 140 -19.92 2.23 2.98
N SER A 141 -19.15 3.22 3.47
CA SER A 141 -18.85 4.47 2.74
C SER A 141 -17.61 4.39 1.85
N TRP A 142 -16.82 3.31 1.93
CA TRP A 142 -15.61 3.14 1.12
C TRP A 142 -15.76 3.43 -0.39
N PRO A 143 -16.95 3.20 -1.03
CA PRO A 143 -17.10 3.55 -2.45
C PRO A 143 -17.03 5.05 -2.71
N ASN A 144 -17.44 5.87 -1.72
CA ASN A 144 -17.31 7.32 -1.82
C ASN A 144 -15.86 7.75 -1.64
N ASP A 145 -15.11 7.07 -0.75
CA ASP A 145 -13.68 7.34 -0.55
C ASP A 145 -12.89 7.06 -1.82
N LEU A 146 -13.14 5.92 -2.48
CA LEU A 146 -12.50 5.61 -3.75
C LEU A 146 -12.89 6.62 -4.86
N LYS A 147 -14.17 7.01 -4.93
CA LYS A 147 -14.65 8.00 -5.88
C LYS A 147 -14.02 9.38 -5.64
N LEU A 148 -13.84 9.78 -4.38
CA LEU A 148 -13.21 11.04 -4.01
C LEU A 148 -11.78 11.14 -4.54
N ILE A 149 -11.00 10.06 -4.38
CA ILE A 149 -9.55 10.08 -4.62
C ILE A 149 -9.14 9.41 -5.95
N GLN A 150 -10.11 8.98 -6.77
CA GLN A 150 -9.90 8.11 -7.94
C GLN A 150 -8.81 8.58 -8.91
N GLU A 151 -8.65 9.88 -9.14
CA GLU A 151 -7.64 10.43 -10.05
C GLU A 151 -6.20 10.19 -9.54
N TYR A 152 -6.06 10.08 -8.22
CA TYR A 152 -4.79 9.90 -7.50
C TYR A 152 -4.47 8.43 -7.20
N VAL A 153 -5.37 7.48 -7.49
CA VAL A 153 -5.13 6.06 -7.24
C VAL A 153 -4.33 5.45 -8.39
N LYS A 154 -3.05 5.22 -8.15
CA LYS A 154 -2.14 4.57 -9.12
C LYS A 154 -1.66 3.20 -8.67
N THR A 155 -1.79 2.88 -7.40
CA THR A 155 -1.49 1.57 -6.81
C THR A 155 -2.60 1.16 -5.85
N VAL A 156 -2.81 -0.14 -5.68
CA VAL A 156 -3.88 -0.67 -4.83
C VAL A 156 -3.30 -1.77 -3.94
N VAL A 157 -3.81 -1.86 -2.72
CA VAL A 157 -3.56 -2.97 -1.80
C VAL A 157 -4.84 -3.77 -1.62
N VAL A 158 -4.69 -5.07 -1.61
CA VAL A 158 -5.77 -6.04 -1.40
C VAL A 158 -5.41 -6.91 -0.21
N GLN A 159 -6.25 -6.89 0.79
CA GLN A 159 -6.23 -7.74 1.97
C GLN A 159 -7.63 -7.79 2.57
N ASP A 160 -7.91 -8.74 3.46
CA ASP A 160 -9.23 -8.97 4.01
C ASP A 160 -9.23 -9.04 5.53
N PHE A 161 -10.39 -8.82 6.14
CA PHE A 161 -10.57 -8.81 7.58
C PHE A 161 -12.02 -9.12 7.97
N LYS A 162 -12.22 -9.39 9.24
CA LYS A 162 -13.53 -9.40 9.90
C LYS A 162 -13.47 -8.67 11.23
N TRP A 163 -14.59 -8.11 11.67
CA TRP A 163 -14.77 -7.72 13.06
C TRP A 163 -15.11 -8.96 13.90
N GLU A 164 -14.37 -9.14 14.99
CA GLU A 164 -14.61 -10.24 15.92
C GLU A 164 -14.60 -9.72 17.37
N LYS A 165 -15.52 -10.22 18.20
CA LYS A 165 -15.56 -9.88 19.62
C LYS A 165 -14.65 -10.82 20.40
N LYS A 166 -13.52 -10.29 20.90
CA LYS A 166 -12.56 -11.04 21.72
C LYS A 166 -12.42 -10.34 23.08
N ASP A 167 -12.54 -11.09 24.16
CA ASP A 167 -12.46 -10.58 25.54
C ASP A 167 -13.39 -9.38 25.79
N GLY A 168 -14.61 -9.44 25.25
CA GLY A 168 -15.63 -8.40 25.38
C GLY A 168 -15.44 -7.16 24.50
N LYS A 169 -14.35 -7.04 23.73
CA LYS A 169 -14.03 -5.92 22.85
C LYS A 169 -14.08 -6.34 21.37
N TRP A 170 -14.60 -5.46 20.51
CA TRP A 170 -14.52 -5.63 19.08
C TRP A 170 -13.08 -5.35 18.60
N GLN A 171 -12.58 -6.27 17.78
CA GLN A 171 -11.23 -6.19 17.23
C GLN A 171 -11.27 -6.52 15.73
N VAL A 172 -10.39 -5.89 14.99
CA VAL A 172 -10.13 -6.22 13.58
C VAL A 172 -9.23 -7.44 13.54
N ILE A 173 -9.71 -8.50 12.89
CA ILE A 173 -8.96 -9.75 12.69
C ILE A 173 -8.74 -9.91 11.19
N ASN A 174 -7.49 -9.89 10.76
CA ASN A 174 -7.15 -10.14 9.37
C ASN A 174 -7.44 -11.59 9.00
N THR A 175 -7.98 -11.80 7.80
CA THR A 175 -8.40 -13.11 7.29
C THR A 175 -7.77 -13.38 5.92
N PRO A 176 -7.73 -14.63 5.48
CA PRO A 176 -7.47 -14.97 4.10
C PRO A 176 -8.40 -14.22 3.13
N LEU A 177 -7.92 -13.96 1.93
CA LEU A 177 -8.67 -13.22 0.92
C LEU A 177 -9.99 -13.91 0.57
N GLY A 178 -11.10 -13.20 0.73
CA GLY A 178 -12.47 -13.66 0.48
C GLY A 178 -13.10 -14.44 1.64
N GLU A 179 -12.47 -14.47 2.81
CA GLU A 179 -13.01 -15.05 4.05
C GLU A 179 -13.42 -13.98 5.08
N GLY A 180 -13.29 -12.69 4.71
CA GLY A 180 -13.60 -11.55 5.55
C GLY A 180 -14.84 -10.78 5.10
N MET A 181 -14.80 -9.46 5.31
CA MET A 181 -15.94 -8.56 5.14
C MET A 181 -15.79 -7.61 3.95
N VAL A 182 -14.69 -7.66 3.21
CA VAL A 182 -14.47 -6.79 2.05
C VAL A 182 -15.28 -7.30 0.86
N ASP A 183 -16.09 -6.44 0.27
CA ASP A 183 -16.81 -6.72 -0.98
C ASP A 183 -15.89 -6.53 -2.20
N PHE A 184 -15.05 -7.55 -2.47
CA PHE A 184 -14.12 -7.52 -3.60
C PHE A 184 -14.80 -7.42 -4.97
N PRO A 185 -15.93 -8.11 -5.25
CA PRO A 185 -16.65 -7.93 -6.50
C PRO A 185 -17.06 -6.48 -6.76
N ALA A 186 -17.63 -5.80 -5.76
CA ALA A 186 -17.98 -4.38 -5.87
C ALA A 186 -16.74 -3.50 -6.04
N PHE A 187 -15.67 -3.78 -5.29
CA PHE A 187 -14.42 -3.03 -5.36
C PHE A 187 -13.76 -3.10 -6.73
N PHE A 188 -13.58 -4.29 -7.29
CA PHE A 188 -12.94 -4.45 -8.61
C PHE A 188 -13.81 -3.91 -9.74
N LYS A 189 -15.14 -4.02 -9.62
CA LYS A 189 -16.05 -3.36 -10.55
C LYS A 189 -15.87 -1.84 -10.56
N GLN A 190 -15.72 -1.22 -9.39
CA GLN A 190 -15.48 0.21 -9.29
C GLN A 190 -14.08 0.57 -9.81
N LEU A 191 -13.04 -0.20 -9.52
CA LEU A 191 -11.70 0.00 -10.08
C LEU A 191 -11.72 -0.03 -11.61
N LYS A 192 -12.44 -0.97 -12.21
CA LYS A 192 -12.64 -1.01 -13.67
C LYS A 192 -13.31 0.27 -14.18
N SER A 193 -14.37 0.71 -13.48
CA SER A 193 -15.15 1.89 -13.92
C SER A 193 -14.34 3.19 -13.92
N ILE A 194 -13.31 3.30 -13.08
CA ILE A 194 -12.39 4.45 -13.03
C ILE A 194 -11.17 4.28 -13.96
N GLY A 195 -11.09 3.20 -14.72
CA GLY A 195 -9.98 2.93 -15.64
C GLY A 195 -8.65 2.61 -14.96
N PHE A 196 -8.66 2.02 -13.75
CA PHE A 196 -7.44 1.66 -13.04
C PHE A 196 -6.63 0.63 -13.83
N ALA A 197 -5.33 0.89 -13.99
CA ALA A 197 -4.38 0.02 -14.70
C ALA A 197 -3.02 -0.13 -13.97
N GLY A 198 -2.98 0.25 -12.70
CA GLY A 198 -1.77 0.19 -11.87
C GLY A 198 -1.50 -1.17 -11.24
N PRO A 199 -0.39 -1.32 -10.51
CA PRO A 199 -0.09 -2.54 -9.79
C PRO A 199 -1.03 -2.75 -8.60
N ILE A 200 -1.35 -4.01 -8.35
CA ILE A 200 -2.12 -4.48 -7.20
C ILE A 200 -1.19 -5.27 -6.29
N SER A 201 -1.04 -4.84 -5.06
CA SER A 201 -0.28 -5.54 -4.02
C SER A 201 -1.22 -6.41 -3.19
N LEU A 202 -0.89 -7.68 -3.03
CA LEU A 202 -1.60 -8.59 -2.14
C LEU A 202 -0.84 -8.67 -0.81
N HIS A 203 -1.50 -8.26 0.29
CA HIS A 203 -0.93 -8.28 1.63
C HIS A 203 -1.40 -9.51 2.41
N PHE A 204 -0.47 -10.13 3.15
CA PHE A 204 -0.68 -11.32 3.97
C PHE A 204 -0.39 -10.96 5.43
N GLU A 205 -1.38 -10.43 6.12
CA GLU A 205 -1.23 -9.95 7.51
C GLU A 205 -2.07 -10.77 8.52
N TYR A 206 -2.63 -11.89 8.09
CA TYR A 206 -3.35 -12.79 8.98
C TYR A 206 -2.41 -13.87 9.56
N PRO A 207 -2.67 -14.31 10.82
CA PRO A 207 -1.88 -15.36 11.41
C PRO A 207 -2.06 -16.67 10.63
N GLU A 208 -0.95 -17.36 10.35
CA GLU A 208 -1.05 -18.74 9.89
C GLU A 208 -1.74 -19.57 10.99
N PRO A 209 -2.60 -20.55 10.63
CA PRO A 209 -3.07 -21.52 11.59
C PRO A 209 -1.87 -22.33 12.08
N VAL A 210 -1.26 -21.86 13.15
CA VAL A 210 -0.20 -22.58 13.84
C VAL A 210 -0.92 -23.66 14.64
N GLU A 211 -1.01 -24.86 14.08
CA GLU A 211 -1.12 -26.04 14.92
C GLU A 211 0.05 -25.98 15.91
N SER A 212 -0.21 -26.21 17.20
CA SER A 212 0.73 -26.06 18.34
C SER A 212 1.97 -26.96 18.26
N LYS A 213 2.44 -27.30 17.08
CA LYS A 213 3.65 -28.07 16.79
C LYS A 213 4.79 -27.14 16.41
N ILE A 214 5.95 -27.38 16.97
CA ILE A 214 7.20 -26.80 16.50
C ILE A 214 7.41 -27.28 15.07
N MET A 215 7.12 -26.40 14.10
CA MET A 215 7.26 -26.69 12.67
C MET A 215 8.72 -26.51 12.23
N SER A 216 9.19 -27.40 11.38
CA SER A 216 10.47 -27.22 10.71
C SER A 216 10.42 -26.04 9.72
N ILE A 217 11.57 -25.45 9.40
CA ILE A 217 11.70 -24.36 8.40
C ILE A 217 11.09 -24.79 7.04
N THR A 218 11.22 -26.05 6.68
CA THR A 218 10.66 -26.61 5.43
C THR A 218 9.14 -26.63 5.46
N GLU A 219 8.53 -27.02 6.58
CA GLU A 219 7.07 -26.99 6.75
C GLU A 219 6.52 -25.57 6.72
N ILE A 220 7.19 -24.62 7.40
CA ILE A 220 6.83 -23.19 7.37
C ILE A 220 6.84 -22.70 5.92
N LYS A 221 7.94 -22.92 5.17
CA LYS A 221 8.05 -22.50 3.77
C LYS A 221 6.95 -23.10 2.89
N ASN A 222 6.64 -24.39 3.06
CA ASN A 222 5.61 -25.06 2.28
C ASN A 222 4.21 -24.51 2.59
N ASN A 223 3.91 -24.26 3.86
CA ASN A 223 2.64 -23.67 4.27
C ASN A 223 2.50 -22.23 3.76
N THR A 224 3.50 -21.39 3.97
CA THR A 224 3.52 -20.03 3.42
C THR A 224 3.28 -20.04 1.91
N LYS A 225 3.96 -20.92 1.16
CA LYS A 225 3.74 -21.05 -0.29
C LYS A 225 2.30 -21.40 -0.64
N LYS A 226 1.68 -22.35 0.07
CA LYS A 226 0.26 -22.73 -0.17
C LYS A 226 -0.68 -21.57 0.07
N ILE A 227 -0.48 -20.82 1.16
CA ILE A 227 -1.27 -19.64 1.51
C ILE A 227 -1.15 -18.58 0.42
N LEU A 228 0.06 -18.22 0.03
CA LEU A 228 0.33 -17.26 -1.03
C LEU A 228 -0.34 -17.66 -2.36
N GLN A 229 -0.25 -18.94 -2.73
CA GLN A 229 -0.86 -19.46 -3.95
C GLN A 229 -2.38 -19.41 -3.92
N ARG A 230 -3.00 -19.76 -2.77
CA ARG A 230 -4.44 -19.70 -2.58
C ARG A 230 -4.99 -18.28 -2.77
N ASP A 231 -4.42 -17.32 -2.07
CA ASP A 231 -4.90 -15.94 -2.11
C ASP A 231 -4.60 -15.28 -3.46
N LEU A 232 -3.45 -15.59 -4.08
CA LEU A 232 -3.16 -15.15 -5.43
C LEU A 232 -4.17 -15.71 -6.45
N GLN A 233 -4.56 -16.98 -6.32
CA GLN A 233 -5.58 -17.57 -7.18
C GLN A 233 -6.94 -16.92 -6.97
N LYS A 234 -7.31 -16.66 -5.72
CA LYS A 234 -8.55 -15.95 -5.38
C LYS A 234 -8.58 -14.54 -5.97
N LEU A 235 -7.47 -13.79 -5.84
CA LEU A 235 -7.34 -12.47 -6.46
C LEU A 235 -7.50 -12.55 -7.98
N LYS A 236 -6.84 -13.50 -8.64
CA LYS A 236 -6.98 -13.69 -10.09
C LYS A 236 -8.41 -13.95 -10.51
N THR A 237 -9.15 -14.75 -9.74
CA THR A 237 -10.58 -15.00 -9.99
C THR A 237 -11.38 -13.69 -9.94
N TYR A 238 -11.22 -12.88 -8.91
CA TYR A 238 -11.90 -11.58 -8.81
C TYR A 238 -11.56 -10.63 -9.96
N LEU A 239 -10.28 -10.59 -10.36
CA LEU A 239 -9.84 -9.75 -11.47
C LEU A 239 -10.41 -10.21 -12.82
N GLN A 240 -10.52 -11.53 -13.04
CA GLN A 240 -11.16 -12.11 -14.24
C GLN A 240 -12.66 -11.78 -14.27
N GLU A 241 -13.37 -11.97 -13.17
CA GLU A 241 -14.80 -11.64 -13.04
C GLU A 241 -15.09 -10.15 -13.28
N ALA A 242 -14.15 -9.28 -12.90
CA ALA A 242 -14.21 -7.85 -13.15
C ALA A 242 -13.65 -7.43 -14.53
N GLU A 243 -13.13 -8.37 -15.34
CA GLU A 243 -12.46 -8.12 -16.62
C GLU A 243 -11.30 -7.11 -16.49
N LEU A 244 -10.47 -7.28 -15.47
CA LEU A 244 -9.24 -6.52 -15.20
C LEU A 244 -7.95 -7.32 -15.49
N LEU A 245 -8.09 -8.57 -15.93
CA LEU A 245 -7.03 -9.45 -16.43
C LEU A 245 -7.21 -9.72 -17.90
#